data_1231a21f9434395935f58077ce1a8818
#
_entry.id   1231a21f9434395935f58077ce1a8818
#
_cell.length_a   1.000
_cell.length_b   1.000
_cell.length_c   1.000
_cell.angle_alpha   90.00
_cell.angle_beta   90.00
_cell.angle_gamma   90.00
#
_symmetry.space_group_name_H-M   'P 1'
#
loop_
_entity.id
_entity.type
_entity.pdbx_description
1 polymer ?
#
loop_
_entity_poly.entity_id
_entity_poly.type
_entity_poly.pdbx_seq_one_letter_code
_entity_poly.pdbx_strand_id
1 'polypeptide(L)'
;MSSESLDEAPIWYAMSAPYREMKVADYLKAKEDIKVFLPLERCERMVGQHIRKRVISYRPVVRNLLFVKATPGRMRNLKQIYNSMLQFKTRPMDGHSEVITIPDKEMEDFMALYENVEDANKHFFLPGEINLRPEARVRIEDGVFAGLEGYYQKVKGCHSEKGKKK
;
A
#
# COMPACT_ATOMS: atom_id res chain seq x y z
N MET A 1 -6.17 -9.00 -34.94
CA MET A 1 -6.70 -7.73 -34.39
C MET A 1 -7.64 -8.10 -33.26
N SER A 2 -7.09 -8.13 -32.06
CA SER A 2 -7.87 -8.50 -30.87
C SER A 2 -8.63 -7.27 -30.43
N SER A 3 -9.96 -7.34 -30.50
CA SER A 3 -10.86 -6.35 -29.92
C SER A 3 -10.59 -6.27 -28.43
N GLU A 4 -9.82 -5.28 -28.01
CA GLU A 4 -9.75 -4.89 -26.62
C GLU A 4 -11.16 -4.46 -26.21
N SER A 5 -11.74 -5.21 -25.31
CA SER A 5 -13.04 -4.86 -24.70
C SER A 5 -12.84 -3.57 -23.90
N LEU A 6 -13.23 -2.45 -24.51
CA LEU A 6 -13.16 -1.09 -23.96
C LEU A 6 -14.13 -0.84 -22.79
N ASP A 7 -14.85 -1.88 -22.33
CA ASP A 7 -15.95 -1.77 -21.36
C ASP A 7 -15.66 -2.32 -19.96
N GLU A 8 -14.41 -2.71 -19.66
CA GLU A 8 -14.12 -3.17 -18.31
C GLU A 8 -13.87 -1.98 -17.36
N ALA A 9 -14.62 -1.89 -16.28
CA ALA A 9 -14.45 -0.85 -15.28
C ALA A 9 -13.05 -0.91 -14.63
N PRO A 10 -12.45 0.25 -14.30
CA PRO A 10 -11.17 0.27 -13.58
C PRO A 10 -11.31 -0.35 -12.19
N ILE A 11 -10.36 -1.20 -11.81
CA ILE A 11 -10.31 -1.93 -10.55
C ILE A 11 -9.02 -1.58 -9.81
N TRP A 12 -9.04 -1.54 -8.48
CA TRP A 12 -7.85 -1.44 -7.67
C TRP A 12 -7.12 -2.77 -7.55
N TYR A 13 -5.84 -2.75 -7.82
CA TYR A 13 -4.93 -3.89 -7.69
C TYR A 13 -3.88 -3.62 -6.63
N ALA A 14 -3.60 -4.61 -5.79
CA ALA A 14 -2.41 -4.60 -4.95
C ALA A 14 -1.20 -5.03 -5.80
N MET A 15 -0.19 -4.18 -5.87
CA MET A 15 0.98 -4.38 -6.71
C MET A 15 2.27 -4.43 -5.89
N SER A 16 3.24 -5.12 -6.43
CA SER A 16 4.59 -5.26 -5.91
C SER A 16 5.58 -4.50 -6.80
N ALA A 17 6.40 -3.64 -6.20
CA ALA A 17 7.49 -2.93 -6.89
C ALA A 17 8.76 -2.94 -6.02
N PRO A 18 9.51 -4.05 -5.96
CA PRO A 18 10.60 -4.24 -5.03
C PRO A 18 11.65 -3.12 -5.09
N TYR A 19 11.89 -2.46 -3.96
CA TYR A 19 12.86 -1.37 -3.79
C TYR A 19 12.67 -0.14 -4.71
N ARG A 20 11.56 -0.06 -5.44
CA ARG A 20 11.29 1.00 -6.42
C ARG A 20 9.88 1.58 -6.33
N GLU A 21 9.20 1.38 -5.22
CA GLU A 21 7.80 1.75 -5.02
C GLU A 21 7.53 3.21 -5.37
N MET A 22 8.34 4.13 -4.84
CA MET A 22 8.20 5.56 -5.09
C MET A 22 8.43 5.90 -6.56
N LYS A 23 9.50 5.38 -7.16
CA LYS A 23 9.85 5.64 -8.55
C LYS A 23 8.78 5.11 -9.51
N VAL A 24 8.28 3.91 -9.27
CA VAL A 24 7.19 3.32 -10.07
C VAL A 24 5.90 4.10 -9.88
N ALA A 25 5.57 4.48 -8.64
CA ALA A 25 4.40 5.30 -8.37
C ALA A 25 4.45 6.64 -9.13
N ASP A 26 5.58 7.33 -9.15
CA ASP A 26 5.76 8.59 -9.88
C ASP A 26 5.57 8.41 -11.38
N TYR A 27 6.13 7.35 -11.97
CA TYR A 27 5.94 7.05 -13.39
C TYR A 27 4.48 6.73 -13.75
N LEU A 28 3.77 6.04 -12.87
CA LEU A 28 2.38 5.68 -13.10
C LEU A 28 1.44 6.88 -12.89
N LYS A 29 1.71 7.74 -11.90
CA LYS A 29 0.93 8.97 -11.65
C LYS A 29 0.96 9.95 -12.82
N ALA A 30 2.00 9.91 -13.64
CA ALA A 30 2.09 10.73 -14.84
C ALA A 30 1.13 10.29 -15.97
N LYS A 31 0.38 9.21 -15.79
CA LYS A 31 -0.57 8.67 -16.76
C LYS A 31 -1.99 9.01 -16.34
N GLU A 32 -2.75 9.65 -17.22
CA GLU A 32 -4.11 10.15 -16.93
C GLU A 32 -5.14 9.04 -16.67
N ASP A 33 -4.92 7.88 -17.26
CA ASP A 33 -5.82 6.72 -17.21
C ASP A 33 -5.56 5.79 -16.01
N ILE A 34 -4.63 6.16 -15.11
CA ILE A 34 -4.20 5.35 -13.99
C ILE A 34 -4.27 6.16 -12.69
N LYS A 35 -4.88 5.59 -11.66
CA LYS A 35 -4.76 6.12 -10.30
C LYS A 35 -3.78 5.28 -9.50
N VAL A 36 -2.93 5.93 -8.73
CA VAL A 36 -1.93 5.27 -7.89
C VAL A 36 -2.02 5.78 -6.48
N PHE A 37 -2.03 4.87 -5.53
CA PHE A 37 -1.92 5.17 -4.12
C PHE A 37 -0.74 4.42 -3.51
N LEU A 38 0.16 5.17 -2.91
CA LEU A 38 1.31 4.65 -2.17
C LEU A 38 1.30 5.29 -0.78
N PRO A 39 0.93 4.54 0.28
CA PRO A 39 0.95 5.06 1.63
C PRO A 39 2.40 5.29 2.07
N LEU A 40 2.70 6.53 2.47
CA LEU A 40 4.02 6.97 2.90
C LEU A 40 3.98 7.36 4.37
N GLU A 41 5.05 7.11 5.10
CA GLU A 41 5.28 7.66 6.41
C GLU A 41 6.38 8.72 6.39
N ARG A 42 6.21 9.74 7.22
CA ARG A 42 7.19 10.79 7.41
C ARG A 42 8.34 10.29 8.30
N CYS A 43 9.54 10.44 7.81
CA CYS A 43 10.74 10.11 8.55
C CYS A 43 11.59 11.35 8.77
N GLU A 44 12.04 11.55 10.00
CA GLU A 44 12.96 12.62 10.33
C GLU A 44 14.32 12.02 10.72
N ARG A 45 15.39 12.59 10.18
CA ARG A 45 16.76 12.21 10.55
C ARG A 45 17.64 13.44 10.66
N MET A 46 18.61 13.36 11.55
CA MET A 46 19.66 14.36 11.66
C MET A 46 20.83 13.96 10.75
N VAL A 47 21.22 14.86 9.86
CA VAL A 47 22.30 14.64 8.89
C VAL A 47 23.38 15.70 9.09
N GLY A 48 24.62 15.32 8.99
CA GLY A 48 25.80 16.17 9.11
C GLY A 48 26.69 15.80 10.30
N GLN A 49 28.01 15.92 10.14
CA GLN A 49 28.99 15.61 11.17
C GLN A 49 29.21 16.78 12.13
N HIS A 50 29.34 17.99 11.60
CA HIS A 50 29.61 19.18 12.42
C HIS A 50 28.37 20.06 12.64
N ILE A 51 27.57 20.23 11.62
CA ILE A 51 26.29 20.95 11.71
C ILE A 51 25.17 19.95 11.41
N ARG A 52 24.43 19.58 12.46
CA ARG A 52 23.31 18.66 12.33
C ARG A 52 22.10 19.40 11.76
N LYS A 53 21.65 18.99 10.58
CA LYS A 53 20.42 19.49 9.95
C LYS A 53 19.34 18.42 10.05
N ARG A 54 18.13 18.84 10.41
CA ARG A 54 16.95 17.98 10.36
C ARG A 54 16.55 17.83 8.89
N VAL A 55 16.52 16.61 8.40
CA VAL A 55 16.05 16.27 7.06
C VAL A 55 14.77 15.45 7.20
N ILE A 56 13.72 15.92 6.56
CA ILE A 56 12.45 15.22 6.46
C ILE A 56 12.45 14.44 5.15
N SER A 57 12.08 13.20 5.21
CA SER A 57 11.91 12.31 4.07
C SER A 57 10.66 11.49 4.22
N TYR A 58 10.17 10.92 3.12
CA TYR A 58 9.02 10.03 3.11
C TYR A 58 9.46 8.66 2.64
N ARG A 59 8.90 7.61 3.23
CA ARG A 59 9.15 6.23 2.81
C ARG A 59 7.86 5.43 2.79
N PRO A 60 7.75 4.37 1.98
CA PRO A 60 6.59 3.49 2.00
C PRO A 60 6.36 2.90 3.38
N VAL A 61 5.12 2.97 3.88
CA VAL A 61 4.69 2.36 5.14
C VAL A 61 4.89 0.86 5.10
N VAL A 62 4.47 0.25 4.00
CA VAL A 62 4.65 -1.17 3.73
C VAL A 62 5.57 -1.31 2.53
N ARG A 63 6.71 -1.95 2.76
CA ARG A 63 7.66 -2.21 1.68
C ARG A 63 7.05 -3.13 0.63
N ASN A 64 7.39 -2.85 -0.61
CA ASN A 64 6.98 -3.67 -1.73
C ASN A 64 5.45 -3.77 -1.91
N LEU A 65 4.74 -2.67 -1.62
CA LEU A 65 3.30 -2.57 -1.79
C LEU A 65 2.93 -1.18 -2.30
N LEU A 66 2.16 -1.14 -3.38
CA LEU A 66 1.44 0.04 -3.86
C LEU A 66 0.11 -0.40 -4.46
N PHE A 67 -0.81 0.53 -4.57
CA PHE A 67 -2.14 0.28 -5.14
C PHE A 67 -2.27 1.02 -6.46
N VAL A 68 -2.80 0.32 -7.46
CA VAL A 68 -2.98 0.85 -8.82
C VAL A 68 -4.41 0.58 -9.28
N LYS A 69 -5.14 1.62 -9.68
CA LYS A 69 -6.46 1.49 -10.29
C LYS A 69 -6.36 1.73 -11.78
N ALA A 70 -6.72 0.73 -12.54
CA ALA A 70 -6.82 0.78 -13.99
C ALA A 70 -7.72 -0.34 -14.51
N THR A 71 -8.07 -0.30 -15.78
CA THR A 71 -8.81 -1.40 -16.42
C THR A 71 -7.94 -2.66 -16.50
N PRO A 72 -8.51 -3.86 -16.49
CA PRO A 72 -7.78 -5.12 -16.62
C PRO A 72 -6.88 -5.18 -17.85
N GLY A 73 -7.34 -4.68 -18.99
CA GLY A 73 -6.54 -4.59 -20.23
C GLY A 73 -5.32 -3.67 -20.04
N ARG A 74 -5.54 -2.52 -19.40
CA ARG A 74 -4.45 -1.58 -19.10
C ARG A 74 -3.42 -2.15 -18.15
N MET A 75 -3.87 -2.89 -17.13
CA MET A 75 -2.98 -3.56 -16.18
C MET A 75 -2.12 -4.64 -16.85
N ARG A 76 -2.67 -5.43 -17.77
CA ARG A 76 -1.89 -6.40 -18.57
C ARG A 76 -0.80 -5.70 -19.38
N ASN A 77 -1.13 -4.57 -20.01
CA ASN A 77 -0.17 -3.77 -20.78
C ASN A 77 0.94 -3.21 -19.88
N LEU A 78 0.59 -2.61 -18.73
CA LEU A 78 1.57 -2.13 -17.75
C LEU A 78 2.50 -3.24 -17.27
N LYS A 79 1.96 -4.42 -17.03
CA LYS A 79 2.73 -5.60 -16.64
C LYS A 79 3.77 -5.99 -17.69
N GLN A 80 3.42 -5.89 -18.96
CA GLN A 80 4.35 -6.15 -20.07
C GLN A 80 5.45 -5.09 -20.13
N ILE A 81 5.11 -3.81 -20.00
CA ILE A 81 6.06 -2.69 -20.07
C ILE A 81 7.03 -2.72 -18.90
N TYR A 82 6.52 -2.86 -17.68
CA TYR A 82 7.33 -2.79 -16.46
C TYR A 82 7.86 -4.14 -15.97
N ASN A 83 7.36 -5.24 -16.52
CA ASN A 83 7.80 -6.63 -16.29
C ASN A 83 8.16 -6.91 -14.82
N SER A 84 9.44 -7.09 -14.52
CA SER A 84 9.93 -7.41 -13.16
C SER A 84 9.83 -6.24 -12.16
N MET A 85 9.67 -5.00 -12.64
CA MET A 85 9.58 -3.83 -11.77
C MET A 85 8.20 -3.61 -11.16
N LEU A 86 7.16 -4.19 -11.76
CA LEU A 86 5.78 -4.07 -11.30
C LEU A 86 5.09 -5.42 -11.45
N GLN A 87 4.66 -6.01 -10.34
CA GLN A 87 4.04 -7.32 -10.32
C GLN A 87 2.75 -7.32 -9.51
N PHE A 88 1.78 -8.14 -9.90
CA PHE A 88 0.59 -8.35 -9.09
C PHE A 88 0.94 -9.02 -7.76
N LYS A 89 0.35 -8.54 -6.69
CA LYS A 89 0.25 -9.31 -5.46
C LYS A 89 -0.81 -10.38 -5.64
N THR A 90 -0.49 -11.58 -5.19
CA THR A 90 -1.41 -12.72 -5.29
C THR A 90 -1.60 -13.37 -3.93
N ARG A 91 -2.71 -14.05 -3.78
CA ARG A 91 -2.99 -14.93 -2.63
C ARG A 91 -3.21 -16.36 -3.14
N PRO A 92 -2.79 -17.37 -2.37
CA PRO A 92 -3.12 -18.76 -2.70
C PRO A 92 -4.62 -19.00 -2.49
N MET A 93 -5.26 -19.64 -3.45
CA MET A 93 -6.67 -20.01 -3.41
C MET A 93 -6.87 -21.33 -4.16
N ASP A 94 -7.31 -22.36 -3.47
CA ASP A 94 -7.69 -23.67 -4.03
C ASP A 94 -6.73 -24.24 -5.11
N GLY A 95 -5.42 -24.19 -4.82
CA GLY A 95 -4.38 -24.74 -5.71
C GLY A 95 -3.92 -23.82 -6.84
N HIS A 96 -4.43 -22.58 -6.93
CA HIS A 96 -3.97 -21.55 -7.85
C HIS A 96 -3.66 -20.24 -7.12
N SER A 97 -3.04 -19.30 -7.80
CA SER A 97 -2.78 -17.95 -7.29
C SER A 97 -3.77 -16.98 -7.88
N GLU A 98 -4.54 -16.31 -7.00
CA GLU A 98 -5.47 -15.27 -7.39
C GLU A 98 -4.85 -13.87 -7.21
N VAL A 99 -5.07 -12.99 -8.17
CA VAL A 99 -4.64 -11.58 -8.09
C VAL A 99 -5.46 -10.86 -7.03
N ILE A 100 -4.80 -10.11 -6.15
CA ILE A 100 -5.46 -9.35 -5.11
C ILE A 100 -6.02 -8.06 -5.70
N THR A 101 -7.34 -7.94 -5.67
CA THR A 101 -8.10 -6.72 -6.00
C THR A 101 -8.78 -6.16 -4.76
N ILE A 102 -9.01 -4.86 -4.74
CA ILE A 102 -9.63 -4.17 -3.61
C ILE A 102 -10.90 -3.46 -4.11
N PRO A 103 -12.04 -3.64 -3.42
CA PRO A 103 -13.25 -2.89 -3.72
C PRO A 103 -13.03 -1.38 -3.61
N ASP A 104 -13.67 -0.60 -4.46
CA ASP A 104 -13.53 0.87 -4.48
C ASP A 104 -13.82 1.48 -3.12
N LYS A 105 -14.89 1.05 -2.47
CA LYS A 105 -15.27 1.57 -1.14
C LYS A 105 -14.18 1.33 -0.08
N GLU A 106 -13.60 0.15 -0.04
CA GLU A 106 -12.53 -0.16 0.92
C GLU A 106 -11.29 0.70 0.66
N MET A 107 -10.96 0.92 -0.61
CA MET A 107 -9.83 1.75 -0.98
C MET A 107 -10.09 3.24 -0.68
N GLU A 108 -11.30 3.73 -0.91
CA GLU A 108 -11.71 5.09 -0.58
C GLU A 108 -11.68 5.34 0.93
N ASP A 109 -12.22 4.41 1.72
CA ASP A 109 -12.18 4.48 3.18
C ASP A 109 -10.71 4.49 3.70
N PHE A 110 -9.85 3.65 3.11
CA PHE A 110 -8.44 3.61 3.47
C PHE A 110 -7.69 4.90 3.10
N MET A 111 -7.91 5.43 1.90
CA MET A 111 -7.32 6.70 1.47
C MET A 111 -7.80 7.87 2.33
N ALA A 112 -9.09 7.92 2.65
CA ALA A 112 -9.66 8.94 3.51
C ALA A 112 -9.07 8.90 4.93
N LEU A 113 -8.90 7.71 5.50
CA LEU A 113 -8.18 7.52 6.76
C LEU A 113 -6.75 8.05 6.68
N TYR A 114 -6.05 7.69 5.63
CA TYR A 114 -4.66 8.07 5.46
C TYR A 114 -4.48 9.58 5.26
N GLU A 115 -5.33 10.23 4.48
CA GLU A 115 -5.20 11.65 4.12
C GLU A 115 -5.67 12.59 5.24
N ASN A 116 -6.68 12.18 6.02
CA ASN A 116 -7.28 13.05 7.05
C ASN A 116 -6.56 13.00 8.41
N VAL A 117 -5.62 12.09 8.61
CA VAL A 117 -4.80 12.05 9.82
C VAL A 117 -3.49 12.78 9.58
N GLU A 118 -3.15 13.73 10.46
CA GLU A 118 -1.85 14.39 10.44
C GLU A 118 -0.72 13.39 10.57
N ASP A 119 0.40 13.62 9.87
CA ASP A 119 1.54 12.70 9.87
C ASP A 119 2.09 12.39 11.29
N ALA A 120 1.99 13.36 12.20
CA ALA A 120 2.38 13.18 13.61
C ALA A 120 1.50 12.20 14.38
N ASN A 121 0.26 12.00 13.93
CA ASN A 121 -0.75 11.15 14.58
C ASN A 121 -0.96 9.82 13.85
N LYS A 122 -0.24 9.59 12.74
CA LYS A 122 -0.26 8.30 12.05
C LYS A 122 0.62 7.30 12.79
N HIS A 123 0.00 6.32 13.40
CA HIS A 123 0.68 5.23 14.06
C HIS A 123 0.41 3.92 13.33
N PHE A 124 1.48 3.29 12.88
CA PHE A 124 1.41 1.98 12.23
C PHE A 124 1.88 0.92 13.23
N PHE A 125 0.98 0.05 13.61
CA PHE A 125 1.26 -1.02 14.55
C PHE A 125 1.83 -2.24 13.83
N LEU A 126 2.87 -2.83 14.40
CA LEU A 126 3.40 -4.09 13.91
C LEU A 126 2.48 -5.26 14.32
N PRO A 127 2.44 -6.33 13.52
CA PRO A 127 1.74 -7.55 13.91
C PRO A 127 2.25 -8.06 15.27
N GLY A 128 1.37 -8.16 16.24
CA GLY A 128 1.70 -8.58 17.62
C GLY A 128 1.72 -7.44 18.64
N GLU A 129 1.76 -6.19 18.23
CA GLU A 129 1.57 -5.03 19.15
C GLU A 129 0.10 -4.88 19.57
N ILE A 130 -0.81 -5.36 18.73
CA ILE A 130 -2.25 -5.40 19.05
C ILE A 130 -2.63 -6.84 19.35
N ASN A 131 -3.15 -7.06 20.55
CA ASN A 131 -3.51 -8.41 21.04
C ASN A 131 -4.95 -8.79 20.63
N LEU A 132 -5.26 -8.68 19.35
CA LEU A 132 -6.54 -9.07 18.79
C LEU A 132 -6.44 -10.45 18.12
N ARG A 133 -7.56 -11.19 18.13
CA ARG A 133 -7.65 -12.45 17.37
C ARG A 133 -7.61 -12.14 15.87
N PRO A 134 -6.96 -12.97 15.05
CA PRO A 134 -7.05 -12.86 13.61
C PRO A 134 -8.52 -12.83 13.16
N GLU A 135 -8.82 -11.99 12.18
CA GLU A 135 -10.18 -11.78 11.63
C GLU A 135 -11.19 -11.16 12.61
N ALA A 136 -10.74 -10.68 13.78
CA ALA A 136 -11.61 -9.91 14.65
C ALA A 136 -12.14 -8.67 13.92
N ARG A 137 -13.47 -8.51 13.94
CA ARG A 137 -14.09 -7.27 13.44
C ARG A 137 -13.80 -6.16 14.44
N VAL A 138 -13.24 -5.07 13.95
CA VAL A 138 -12.91 -3.89 14.75
C VAL A 138 -13.71 -2.69 14.24
N ARG A 139 -14.10 -1.82 15.16
CA ARG A 139 -14.82 -0.58 14.87
C ARG A 139 -14.08 0.57 15.53
N ILE A 140 -13.96 1.68 14.81
CA ILE A 140 -13.42 2.91 15.38
C ILE A 140 -14.53 3.56 16.20
N GLU A 141 -14.30 3.72 17.51
CA GLU A 141 -15.32 4.24 18.43
C GLU A 141 -15.27 5.75 18.59
N ASP A 142 -14.12 6.40 18.32
CA ASP A 142 -13.92 7.82 18.56
C ASP A 142 -13.07 8.50 17.46
N GLY A 143 -13.16 9.83 17.37
CA GLY A 143 -12.46 10.65 16.37
C GLY A 143 -13.24 10.82 15.06
N VAL A 144 -12.60 11.46 14.08
CA VAL A 144 -13.19 11.77 12.75
C VAL A 144 -13.63 10.53 11.96
N PHE A 145 -13.21 9.36 12.38
CA PHE A 145 -13.49 8.08 11.71
C PHE A 145 -14.41 7.17 12.53
N ALA A 146 -15.05 7.70 13.56
CA ALA A 146 -16.00 6.94 14.36
C ALA A 146 -17.06 6.29 13.48
N GLY A 147 -17.26 4.99 13.67
CA GLY A 147 -18.20 4.19 12.90
C GLY A 147 -17.63 3.40 11.75
N LEU A 148 -16.38 3.66 11.30
CA LEU A 148 -15.73 2.79 10.33
C LEU A 148 -15.41 1.43 10.94
N GLU A 149 -15.64 0.38 10.17
CA GLU A 149 -15.42 -1.00 10.55
C GLU A 149 -14.39 -1.66 9.64
N GLY A 150 -13.62 -2.57 10.19
CA GLY A 150 -12.63 -3.34 9.46
C GLY A 150 -12.36 -4.67 10.15
N TYR A 151 -11.47 -5.46 9.55
CA TYR A 151 -11.04 -6.73 10.12
C TYR A 151 -9.56 -6.66 10.49
N TYR A 152 -9.23 -7.11 11.69
CA TYR A 152 -7.84 -7.28 12.08
C TYR A 152 -7.24 -8.49 11.38
N GLN A 153 -6.22 -8.26 10.55
CA GLN A 153 -5.47 -9.34 9.93
C GLN A 153 -4.02 -9.35 10.44
N LYS A 154 -3.63 -10.48 11.00
CA LYS A 154 -2.23 -10.73 11.38
C LYS A 154 -1.44 -11.12 10.13
N VAL A 155 -0.62 -10.20 9.61
CA VAL A 155 0.28 -10.51 8.49
C VAL A 155 1.43 -11.38 9.00
N LYS A 156 1.52 -12.63 8.54
CA LYS A 156 2.66 -13.50 8.81
C LYS A 156 3.88 -13.00 8.03
N GLY A 157 4.98 -12.67 8.72
CA GLY A 157 6.27 -12.55 8.06
C GLY A 157 7.02 -11.22 8.18
N CYS A 158 6.69 -10.31 9.08
CA CYS A 158 7.62 -9.24 9.45
C CYS A 158 8.47 -9.69 10.64
N HIS A 159 9.62 -10.30 10.37
CA HIS A 159 10.68 -10.40 11.37
C HIS A 159 11.35 -9.04 11.50
N SER A 160 11.08 -8.31 12.58
CA SER A 160 11.93 -7.20 12.97
C SER A 160 13.24 -7.79 13.49
N GLU A 161 14.33 -7.58 12.80
CA GLU A 161 15.65 -7.79 13.37
C GLU A 161 15.82 -6.83 14.56
N LYS A 162 15.73 -7.37 15.74
CA LYS A 162 16.15 -6.69 16.97
C LYS A 162 17.65 -6.48 16.84
N GLY A 163 18.07 -5.24 16.58
CA GLY A 163 19.47 -4.86 16.66
C GLY A 163 20.02 -5.21 18.04
N LYS A 164 20.97 -6.15 18.09
CA LYS A 164 21.76 -6.42 19.27
C LYS A 164 22.59 -5.18 19.57
N LYS A 165 22.26 -4.48 20.65
CA LYS A 165 23.21 -3.56 21.30
C LYS A 165 24.30 -4.40 21.95
N LYS A 166 25.54 -4.19 21.55
CA LYS A 166 26.71 -4.38 22.38
C LYS A 166 27.13 -3.03 22.94
#